data_0886c726b23c6552f0d5ce249673e332
#
_entry.id   0886c726b23c6552f0d5ce249673e332
#
_cell.length_a   1.000
_cell.length_b   1.000
_cell.length_c   1.000
_cell.angle_alpha   90.00
_cell.angle_beta   90.00
_cell.angle_gamma   90.00
#
_symmetry.space_group_name_H-M   'P 1'
#
loop_
_entity.id
_entity.type
_entity.pdbx_description
1 polymer ?
#
loop_
_entity_poly.entity_id
_entity_poly.type
_entity_poly.pdbx_seq_one_letter_code
_entity_poly.pdbx_strand_id
1 'polypeptide(L)'
;MSVEIDPAGFGAGRIGALTVLYDEGCPLCRTARRWLAGRAQLVPLEFVPAGSPQARQRFPGLDPAATLRDLTVIADNGLVYVSDGAWLACLWALADYRGLAERLSTPALLPTARQVIAAAAAVRQATRPDDYGDGCDDRCR
;
A
#
# COMPACT_ATOMS: atom_id res chain seq x y z
N MET A 1 3.21 13.16 5.41
CA MET A 1 2.55 13.84 4.58
C MET A 1 1.26 13.26 4.37
N SER A 2 0.38 13.98 4.33
CA SER A 2 -0.81 13.51 4.15
C SER A 2 -0.93 13.00 2.86
N VAL A 3 -1.52 11.97 2.74
CA VAL A 3 -1.68 11.41 1.52
C VAL A 3 -3.00 11.75 1.05
N GLU A 4 -3.07 12.62 0.16
CA GLU A 4 -4.30 13.03 -0.38
C GLU A 4 -4.64 12.13 -1.48
N ILE A 5 -5.77 11.49 -1.38
CA ILE A 5 -6.20 10.64 -2.43
C ILE A 5 -7.28 11.35 -3.13
N ASP A 6 -6.97 11.99 -4.16
CA ASP A 6 -8.00 12.55 -5.01
C ASP A 6 -7.52 12.47 -6.44
N PRO A 7 -8.41 12.55 -7.39
CA PRO A 7 -8.01 12.43 -8.79
C PRO A 7 -6.97 13.45 -9.19
N ALA A 8 -7.04 14.63 -8.61
CA ALA A 8 -6.05 15.63 -8.94
C ALA A 8 -4.69 15.21 -8.41
N GLY A 9 -4.65 14.60 -7.27
CA GLY A 9 -3.38 14.14 -6.73
C GLY A 9 -2.72 13.10 -7.60
N PHE A 10 -3.51 12.19 -8.15
CA PHE A 10 -2.95 11.19 -9.04
C PHE A 10 -2.56 11.78 -10.38
N GLY A 11 -3.31 12.77 -10.87
CA GLY A 11 -3.06 13.28 -12.20
C GLY A 11 -2.11 14.44 -12.28
N ALA A 12 -1.96 15.16 -11.19
CA ALA A 12 -1.23 16.40 -11.27
C ALA A 12 0.24 16.19 -11.53
N GLY A 13 0.84 15.25 -10.88
CA GLY A 13 2.22 14.99 -11.16
C GLY A 13 2.28 13.72 -11.95
N ARG A 14 3.06 13.65 -12.93
CA ARG A 14 3.14 12.46 -13.70
C ARG A 14 3.60 11.32 -12.85
N ILE A 15 2.87 10.26 -12.81
CA ILE A 15 3.22 9.04 -12.10
C ILE A 15 3.43 7.96 -13.13
N GLY A 16 4.68 7.55 -13.30
CA GLY A 16 5.04 6.53 -14.28
C GLY A 16 5.18 5.14 -13.69
N ALA A 17 5.32 5.04 -12.36
CA ALA A 17 5.44 3.75 -11.70
C ALA A 17 5.17 3.91 -10.22
N LEU A 18 4.68 2.85 -9.60
CA LEU A 18 4.45 2.82 -8.16
C LEU A 18 5.21 1.65 -7.56
N THR A 19 5.85 1.88 -6.42
CA THR A 19 6.50 0.82 -5.66
C THR A 19 5.64 0.52 -4.45
N VAL A 20 5.23 -0.74 -4.30
CA VAL A 20 4.36 -1.18 -3.23
C VAL A 20 5.20 -1.91 -2.20
N LEU A 21 5.27 -1.36 -0.98
CA LEU A 21 5.95 -2.02 0.11
C LEU A 21 4.93 -2.87 0.86
N TYR A 22 5.01 -4.18 0.67
CA TYR A 22 4.01 -5.08 1.23
C TYR A 22 4.62 -5.92 2.34
N ASP A 23 3.78 -6.38 3.26
CA ASP A 23 4.23 -7.18 4.38
C ASP A 23 4.34 -8.64 3.91
N GLU A 24 5.55 -9.08 3.66
CA GLU A 24 5.79 -10.41 3.14
C GLU A 24 5.37 -11.50 4.11
N GLY A 25 5.36 -11.22 5.39
CA GLY A 25 4.95 -12.20 6.40
C GLY A 25 3.44 -12.31 6.59
N CYS A 26 2.66 -11.44 5.96
CA CYS A 26 1.23 -11.43 6.14
C CYS A 26 0.54 -12.19 5.00
N PRO A 27 -0.22 -13.24 5.29
CA PRO A 27 -0.88 -14.00 4.22
C PRO A 27 -1.83 -13.17 3.38
N LEU A 28 -2.57 -12.26 4.00
CA LEU A 28 -3.48 -11.40 3.27
C LEU A 28 -2.73 -10.47 2.33
N CYS A 29 -1.62 -9.93 2.79
CA CYS A 29 -0.81 -9.03 1.97
C CYS A 29 -0.19 -9.77 0.79
N ARG A 30 0.25 -11.01 1.01
CA ARG A 30 0.79 -11.81 -0.09
C ARG A 30 -0.29 -12.13 -1.12
N THR A 31 -1.51 -12.42 -0.66
CA THR A 31 -2.63 -12.67 -1.56
C THR A 31 -2.96 -11.43 -2.36
N ALA A 32 -3.00 -10.27 -1.72
CA ALA A 32 -3.28 -9.02 -2.41
C ALA A 32 -2.19 -8.71 -3.44
N ARG A 33 -0.94 -8.97 -3.09
CA ARG A 33 0.15 -8.74 -4.03
C ARG A 33 -0.01 -9.60 -5.27
N ARG A 34 -0.32 -10.89 -5.08
CA ARG A 34 -0.50 -11.77 -6.23
C ARG A 34 -1.66 -11.34 -7.09
N TRP A 35 -2.75 -10.91 -6.46
CA TRP A 35 -3.92 -10.45 -7.20
C TRP A 35 -3.58 -9.19 -8.02
N LEU A 36 -2.91 -8.23 -7.40
CA LEU A 36 -2.54 -7.01 -8.08
C LEU A 36 -1.58 -7.28 -9.24
N ALA A 37 -0.62 -8.19 -9.01
CA ALA A 37 0.35 -8.50 -10.04
C ALA A 37 -0.29 -9.16 -11.25
N GLY A 38 -1.43 -9.84 -11.06
CA GLY A 38 -2.12 -10.50 -12.15
C GLY A 38 -3.11 -9.63 -12.91
N ARG A 39 -3.28 -8.36 -12.52
CA ARG A 39 -4.22 -7.48 -13.19
C ARG A 39 -3.52 -6.64 -14.24
N ALA A 40 -4.29 -6.21 -15.24
CA ALA A 40 -3.75 -5.28 -16.23
C ALA A 40 -3.46 -3.94 -15.57
N GLN A 41 -2.26 -3.44 -15.77
CA GLN A 41 -1.77 -2.26 -15.07
C GLN A 41 -1.59 -1.12 -16.05
N LEU A 42 -2.22 0.02 -15.77
CA LEU A 42 -1.98 1.25 -16.51
C LEU A 42 -0.71 1.93 -16.00
N VAL A 43 -0.43 1.77 -14.72
CA VAL A 43 0.80 2.24 -14.11
C VAL A 43 1.48 1.01 -13.54
N PRO A 44 2.72 0.71 -13.93
CA PRO A 44 3.39 -0.48 -13.43
C PRO A 44 3.53 -0.47 -11.92
N LEU A 45 3.26 -1.62 -11.31
CA LEU A 45 3.43 -1.82 -9.88
C LEU A 45 4.64 -2.69 -9.66
N GLU A 46 5.58 -2.21 -8.85
CA GLU A 46 6.74 -2.97 -8.43
C GLU A 46 6.54 -3.33 -6.97
N PHE A 47 6.74 -4.59 -6.61
CA PHE A 47 6.49 -5.04 -5.25
C PHE A 47 7.82 -5.30 -4.54
N VAL A 48 8.00 -4.67 -3.39
CA VAL A 48 9.20 -4.82 -2.59
C VAL A 48 8.76 -5.16 -1.17
N PRO A 49 9.34 -6.19 -0.55
CA PRO A 49 8.95 -6.51 0.83
C PRO A 49 9.29 -5.37 1.77
N ALA A 50 8.33 -4.98 2.57
CA ALA A 50 8.53 -3.91 3.55
C ALA A 50 9.56 -4.36 4.58
N GLY A 51 10.43 -3.46 4.97
CA GLY A 51 11.47 -3.76 5.96
C GLY A 51 12.63 -4.55 5.42
N SER A 52 12.61 -4.91 4.14
CA SER A 52 13.71 -5.68 3.55
C SER A 52 14.94 -4.80 3.34
N PRO A 53 16.11 -5.40 3.12
CA PRO A 53 17.31 -4.61 2.80
C PRO A 53 17.10 -3.75 1.55
N GLN A 54 16.40 -4.28 0.55
CA GLN A 54 16.12 -3.52 -0.66
C GLN A 54 15.27 -2.29 -0.35
N ALA A 55 14.25 -2.46 0.50
CA ALA A 55 13.38 -1.33 0.85
C ALA A 55 14.16 -0.27 1.61
N ARG A 56 15.01 -0.68 2.55
CA ARG A 56 15.81 0.26 3.32
C ARG A 56 16.80 1.00 2.46
N GLN A 57 17.36 0.31 1.49
CA GLN A 57 18.34 0.93 0.62
C GLN A 57 17.68 1.92 -0.33
N ARG A 58 16.52 1.58 -0.88
CA ARG A 58 15.85 2.43 -1.84
C ARG A 58 15.11 3.59 -1.17
N PHE A 59 14.61 3.38 0.04
CA PHE A 59 13.79 4.39 0.71
C PHE A 59 14.28 4.59 2.14
N PRO A 60 15.50 5.12 2.31
CA PRO A 60 16.09 5.22 3.65
C PRO A 60 15.34 6.21 4.55
N GLY A 61 14.52 7.08 3.98
CA GLY A 61 13.75 8.01 4.80
C GLY A 61 12.50 7.43 5.38
N LEU A 62 12.12 6.20 5.02
CA LEU A 62 10.92 5.60 5.56
C LEU A 62 11.25 4.71 6.73
N ASP A 63 10.39 4.76 7.76
CA ASP A 63 10.56 3.93 8.95
C ASP A 63 10.13 2.50 8.59
N PRO A 64 11.02 1.52 8.64
CA PRO A 64 10.64 0.14 8.29
C PRO A 64 9.49 -0.41 9.14
N ALA A 65 9.43 -0.07 10.41
CA ALA A 65 8.35 -0.55 11.25
C ALA A 65 7.01 0.01 10.81
N ALA A 66 6.98 1.27 10.40
CA ALA A 66 5.75 1.86 9.91
C ALA A 66 5.29 1.21 8.61
N THR A 67 6.22 0.88 7.72
CA THR A 67 5.86 0.26 6.46
C THR A 67 5.40 -1.18 6.66
N LEU A 68 5.76 -1.80 7.77
CA LEU A 68 5.22 -3.13 8.10
C LEU A 68 3.84 -3.05 8.73
N ARG A 69 3.52 -1.93 9.40
CA ARG A 69 2.20 -1.77 9.98
C ARG A 69 1.16 -1.40 8.94
N ASP A 70 1.50 -0.52 8.04
CA ASP A 70 0.54 0.00 7.07
C ASP A 70 1.10 -0.16 5.67
N LEU A 71 0.24 -0.55 4.75
CA LEU A 71 0.64 -0.61 3.36
C LEU A 71 1.15 0.75 2.91
N THR A 72 2.28 0.75 2.24
CA THR A 72 2.92 1.98 1.78
C THR A 72 3.21 1.86 0.30
N VAL A 73 2.89 2.90 -0.45
CA VAL A 73 3.14 2.94 -1.89
C VAL A 73 3.89 4.23 -2.18
N ILE A 74 4.97 4.13 -2.92
CA ILE A 74 5.78 5.29 -3.29
C ILE A 74 5.71 5.47 -4.79
N ALA A 75 5.29 6.64 -5.23
CA ALA A 75 5.28 6.99 -6.64
C ALA A 75 6.66 7.45 -7.07
N ASP A 76 6.95 7.29 -8.36
CA ASP A 76 8.25 7.68 -8.89
C ASP A 76 8.43 9.19 -8.89
N ASN A 77 7.36 9.97 -8.64
CA ASN A 77 7.50 11.42 -8.47
C ASN A 77 7.75 11.82 -7.03
N GLY A 78 7.94 10.85 -6.13
CA GLY A 78 8.26 11.13 -4.73
C GLY A 78 7.09 11.13 -3.77
N LEU A 79 5.85 11.05 -4.28
CA LEU A 79 4.70 11.02 -3.37
C LEU A 79 4.62 9.68 -2.66
N VAL A 80 4.22 9.72 -1.41
CA VAL A 80 4.09 8.52 -0.58
C VAL A 80 2.64 8.41 -0.13
N TYR A 81 2.05 7.25 -0.38
CA TYR A 81 0.68 6.96 0.03
C TYR A 81 0.72 5.88 1.10
N VAL A 82 -0.06 6.04 2.15
CA VAL A 82 -0.04 5.12 3.27
C VAL A 82 -1.45 4.70 3.60
N SER A 83 -1.65 3.46 3.98
CA SER A 83 -2.91 2.93 4.47
C SER A 83 -4.01 3.02 3.42
N ASP A 84 -5.11 3.74 3.69
CA ASP A 84 -6.19 3.83 2.71
C ASP A 84 -5.72 4.46 1.41
N GLY A 85 -4.83 5.44 1.50
CA GLY A 85 -4.28 6.05 0.30
C GLY A 85 -3.48 5.09 -0.53
N ALA A 86 -2.74 4.20 0.13
CA ALA A 86 -1.95 3.21 -0.59
C ALA A 86 -2.84 2.21 -1.32
N TRP A 87 -3.92 1.75 -0.67
CA TRP A 87 -4.83 0.82 -1.33
C TRP A 87 -5.50 1.45 -2.54
N LEU A 88 -5.93 2.70 -2.40
CA LEU A 88 -6.57 3.39 -3.51
C LEU A 88 -5.59 3.66 -4.64
N ALA A 89 -4.33 3.96 -4.30
CA ALA A 89 -3.31 4.14 -5.33
C ALA A 89 -3.10 2.86 -6.13
N CYS A 90 -3.08 1.71 -5.46
CA CYS A 90 -2.95 0.44 -6.15
C CYS A 90 -4.12 0.20 -7.09
N LEU A 91 -5.35 0.45 -6.66
CA LEU A 91 -6.51 0.27 -7.52
C LEU A 91 -6.49 1.26 -8.68
N TRP A 92 -6.05 2.48 -8.41
CA TRP A 92 -5.96 3.48 -9.46
C TRP A 92 -4.99 3.07 -10.56
N ALA A 93 -3.96 2.31 -10.21
CA ALA A 93 -2.98 1.86 -11.18
C ALA A 93 -3.52 0.76 -12.09
N LEU A 94 -4.62 0.12 -11.74
CA LEU A 94 -5.16 -1.00 -12.51
C LEU A 94 -6.15 -0.52 -13.55
N ALA A 95 -6.07 -1.10 -14.75
CA ALA A 95 -6.92 -0.67 -15.86
C ALA A 95 -8.40 -0.80 -15.52
N ASP A 96 -8.78 -1.93 -14.91
CA ASP A 96 -10.19 -2.20 -14.67
C ASP A 96 -10.73 -1.52 -13.43
N TYR A 97 -9.86 -0.97 -12.58
CA TYR A 97 -10.28 -0.43 -11.29
C TYR A 97 -9.97 1.05 -11.12
N ARG A 98 -9.38 1.68 -12.13
CA ARG A 98 -9.05 3.10 -12.01
C ARG A 98 -10.29 3.96 -11.77
N GLY A 99 -11.34 3.69 -12.53
CA GLY A 99 -12.59 4.45 -12.36
C GLY A 99 -13.16 4.28 -10.97
N LEU A 100 -13.10 3.06 -10.43
CA LEU A 100 -13.58 2.81 -9.08
C LEU A 100 -12.74 3.57 -8.06
N ALA A 101 -11.41 3.54 -8.21
CA ALA A 101 -10.53 4.24 -7.29
C ALA A 101 -10.83 5.74 -7.30
N GLU A 102 -11.06 6.31 -8.47
CA GLU A 102 -11.37 7.72 -8.55
C GLU A 102 -12.70 8.04 -7.88
N ARG A 103 -13.71 7.19 -8.06
CA ARG A 103 -14.98 7.40 -7.40
C ARG A 103 -14.86 7.25 -5.89
N LEU A 104 -14.10 6.26 -5.42
CA LEU A 104 -13.93 6.05 -4.00
C LEU A 104 -13.14 7.16 -3.34
N SER A 105 -12.38 7.93 -4.11
CA SER A 105 -11.61 9.04 -3.57
C SER A 105 -12.42 10.32 -3.45
N THR A 106 -13.68 10.32 -3.91
CA THR A 106 -14.50 11.52 -3.80
C THR A 106 -14.94 11.70 -2.35
N PRO A 107 -15.26 12.92 -1.95
CA PRO A 107 -15.70 13.15 -0.57
C PRO A 107 -16.93 12.34 -0.19
N ALA A 108 -17.79 12.00 -1.15
CA ALA A 108 -19.01 11.25 -0.84
C ALA A 108 -18.72 9.80 -0.51
N LEU A 109 -17.73 9.18 -1.16
CA LEU A 109 -17.47 7.76 -1.00
C LEU A 109 -16.23 7.44 -0.19
N LEU A 110 -15.36 8.40 0.03
CA LEU A 110 -14.10 8.13 0.73
C LEU A 110 -14.32 7.60 2.15
N PRO A 111 -15.28 8.10 2.94
CA PRO A 111 -15.48 7.52 4.26
C PRO A 111 -15.83 6.05 4.22
N THR A 112 -16.65 5.63 3.25
CA THR A 112 -16.99 4.23 3.10
C THR A 112 -15.76 3.41 2.74
N ALA A 113 -14.95 3.91 1.81
CA ALA A 113 -13.72 3.23 1.41
C ALA A 113 -12.80 3.06 2.60
N ARG A 114 -12.67 4.08 3.44
CA ARG A 114 -11.83 4.00 4.62
C ARG A 114 -12.33 2.97 5.61
N GLN A 115 -13.66 2.85 5.76
CA GLN A 115 -14.21 1.84 6.65
C GLN A 115 -13.92 0.44 6.16
N VAL A 116 -14.06 0.19 4.87
CA VAL A 116 -13.76 -1.11 4.30
C VAL A 116 -12.28 -1.46 4.48
N ILE A 117 -11.41 -0.50 4.23
CA ILE A 117 -9.98 -0.73 4.35
C ILE A 117 -9.60 -0.95 5.82
N ALA A 118 -10.23 -0.22 6.73
CA ALA A 118 -9.98 -0.41 8.15
C ALA A 118 -10.43 -1.80 8.60
N ALA A 119 -11.56 -2.29 8.08
CA ALA A 119 -12.00 -3.63 8.40
C ALA A 119 -11.02 -4.67 7.88
N ALA A 120 -10.50 -4.49 6.68
CA ALA A 120 -9.49 -5.39 6.13
C ALA A 120 -8.21 -5.36 6.96
N ALA A 121 -7.82 -4.19 7.44
CA ALA A 121 -6.65 -4.07 8.30
C ALA A 121 -6.86 -4.79 9.62
N ALA A 122 -8.07 -4.75 10.17
CA ALA A 122 -8.38 -5.46 11.40
C ALA A 122 -8.27 -6.97 11.19
N VAL A 123 -8.76 -7.47 10.07
CA VAL A 123 -8.64 -8.88 9.74
C VAL A 123 -7.18 -9.27 9.60
N ARG A 124 -6.39 -8.42 8.96
CA ARG A 124 -4.97 -8.67 8.80
C ARG A 124 -4.28 -8.79 10.14
N GLN A 125 -4.60 -7.91 11.07
CA GLN A 125 -4.00 -7.97 12.39
C GLN A 125 -4.43 -9.23 13.15
N ALA A 126 -5.69 -9.63 12.99
CA ALA A 126 -6.19 -10.80 13.69
C ALA A 126 -5.60 -12.10 13.14
N THR A 127 -5.21 -12.12 11.88
CA THR A 127 -4.68 -13.33 11.28
C THR A 127 -3.16 -13.36 11.25
N ARG A 128 -2.50 -12.36 11.82
CA ARG A 128 -1.06 -12.30 11.80
C ARG A 128 -0.50 -13.36 12.72
N PRO A 129 0.54 -14.08 12.31
CA PRO A 129 1.15 -15.06 13.19
C PRO A 129 1.70 -14.42 14.44
N ASP A 130 1.57 -15.12 15.55
CA ASP A 130 1.99 -14.55 16.80
C ASP A 130 3.46 -14.21 16.82
N ASP A 131 4.28 -15.07 16.27
CA ASP A 131 5.70 -14.82 16.36
C ASP A 131 6.17 -13.80 15.36
N TYR A 132 5.33 -13.40 14.45
CA TYR A 132 5.81 -12.52 13.41
C TYR A 132 6.21 -11.17 13.96
N GLY A 133 5.42 -10.61 14.74
CA GLY A 133 5.66 -9.31 15.21
C GLY A 133 6.67 -9.24 16.25
N ASP A 134 6.55 -10.09 17.21
CA ASP A 134 7.38 -9.85 18.27
C ASP A 134 8.59 -10.52 18.05
N GLY A 135 8.56 -11.49 17.35
CA GLY A 135 9.72 -12.10 17.15
C GLY A 135 10.70 -11.22 16.70
N CYS A 136 10.34 -10.58 15.90
CA CYS A 136 11.22 -9.81 15.40
C CYS A 136 11.82 -9.00 16.38
N ASP A 137 11.16 -8.63 17.12
CA ASP A 137 11.67 -7.73 17.82
C ASP A 137 12.48 -8.26 18.74
N ASP A 138 12.11 -8.95 19.44
CA ASP A 138 12.84 -9.24 20.43
C ASP A 138 13.76 -10.10 20.03
N ARG A 139 13.54 -10.85 19.22
CA ARG A 139 14.46 -11.66 18.95
C ARG A 139 15.28 -11.17 18.03
N CYS A 140 14.88 -10.35 17.42
CA CYS A 140 15.63 -9.80 16.56
C CYS A 140 16.47 -9.04 17.28
N ARG A 141 16.34 -9.18 18.37
CA ARG A 141 16.99 -8.46 19.12
C ARG A 141 18.16 -8.98 19.45
#